data_5a376bd97332f8a6f43759c1e4b474f4
#
_entry.id   5a376bd97332f8a6f43759c1e4b474f4
#
_cell.length_a   1.000
_cell.length_b   1.000
_cell.length_c   1.000
_cell.angle_alpha   90.00
_cell.angle_beta   90.00
_cell.angle_gamma   90.00
#
_symmetry.space_group_name_H-M   'P 1'
#
loop_
_entity.id
_entity.type
_entity.pdbx_description
1 polymer ?
#
loop_
_entity_poly.entity_id
_entity_poly.type
_entity_poly.pdbx_seq_one_letter_code
_entity_poly.pdbx_strand_id
1 'polypeptide(L)'
;MNLFSIAIRSIRQRGLASILTCFSMALGVTLMVAVIAIHGVVNESFKVGQYLGYNILVGPKGGKLQLTLNSVYYLDEPIENIPYEYYLEFKRQAEREGDYRHSLRQHAHDLHWELTRAAQQNMGVGAGSGTAGMVTRLATRVIEQDSEESMPERRDGQFGQFTHLAIPLLLGDYYKSFRVVGTTPDMFGAMKFGPSADRQYLFSAGRNFKTYSRENGFFEAVVGAVVARQTNLKVGDKINPRHGAVDGHTHNQPFTVVGILDPTGTPNDRAVFVNMEGFYLMADHAKPVEETGGEEHIEEEEEESEEDPFDTVTPLPVEQREVTAVLLR
;
A
#
# COMPACT_ATOMS: atom_id res chain seq x y z
N MET A 1 -1.73 -76.48 11.46
CA MET A 1 -2.32 -75.53 10.50
C MET A 1 -2.12 -74.12 11.06
N ASN A 2 -1.40 -73.26 10.37
CA ASN A 2 -1.16 -71.88 10.83
C ASN A 2 -2.35 -70.99 10.49
N LEU A 3 -2.80 -70.16 11.43
CA LEU A 3 -3.86 -69.17 11.24
C LEU A 3 -3.68 -68.32 9.97
N PHE A 4 -2.46 -68.03 9.63
CA PHE A 4 -2.11 -67.28 8.39
C PHE A 4 -2.47 -68.06 7.09
N SER A 5 -2.31 -69.40 7.08
CA SER A 5 -2.70 -70.22 5.92
C SER A 5 -4.19 -70.32 5.74
N ILE A 6 -4.96 -70.31 6.87
CA ILE A 6 -6.41 -70.28 6.86
C ILE A 6 -6.92 -68.93 6.32
N ALA A 7 -6.34 -67.83 6.78
CA ALA A 7 -6.71 -66.49 6.32
C ALA A 7 -6.46 -66.30 4.80
N ILE A 8 -5.29 -66.68 4.30
CA ILE A 8 -4.96 -66.64 2.85
C ILE A 8 -5.92 -67.48 2.01
N ARG A 9 -6.27 -68.68 2.52
CA ARG A 9 -7.23 -69.57 1.80
C ARG A 9 -8.61 -69.01 1.75
N SER A 10 -9.07 -68.34 2.84
CA SER A 10 -10.36 -67.62 2.92
C SER A 10 -10.41 -66.40 1.97
N ILE A 11 -9.34 -65.64 1.88
CA ILE A 11 -9.23 -64.53 0.96
C ILE A 11 -9.26 -65.00 -0.50
N ARG A 12 -8.59 -66.08 -0.85
CA ARG A 12 -8.62 -66.65 -2.19
C ARG A 12 -10.00 -67.23 -2.59
N GLN A 13 -10.72 -67.81 -1.64
CA GLN A 13 -12.08 -68.35 -1.91
C GLN A 13 -13.13 -67.26 -2.14
N ARG A 14 -12.95 -66.07 -1.53
CA ARG A 14 -13.87 -64.96 -1.65
C ARG A 14 -13.21 -63.75 -2.31
N GLY A 15 -12.47 -63.99 -3.39
CA GLY A 15 -11.56 -63.02 -3.99
C GLY A 15 -12.20 -61.66 -4.28
N LEU A 16 -13.38 -61.63 -4.90
CA LEU A 16 -14.10 -60.42 -5.25
C LEU A 16 -14.53 -59.59 -4.02
N ALA A 17 -15.10 -60.26 -3.00
CA ALA A 17 -15.53 -59.63 -1.77
C ALA A 17 -14.32 -59.08 -0.96
N SER A 18 -13.21 -59.82 -0.94
CA SER A 18 -12.00 -59.38 -0.24
C SER A 18 -11.32 -58.18 -0.94
N ILE A 19 -11.33 -58.16 -2.27
CA ILE A 19 -10.84 -57.00 -3.04
C ILE A 19 -11.69 -55.75 -2.80
N LEU A 20 -13.01 -55.89 -2.82
CA LEU A 20 -13.94 -54.77 -2.56
C LEU A 20 -13.77 -54.21 -1.15
N THR A 21 -13.66 -55.09 -0.14
CA THR A 21 -13.42 -54.64 1.24
C THR A 21 -12.07 -53.93 1.41
N CYS A 22 -11.03 -54.50 0.78
CA CYS A 22 -9.69 -53.90 0.82
C CYS A 22 -9.67 -52.53 0.13
N PHE A 23 -10.33 -52.42 -1.02
CA PHE A 23 -10.48 -51.17 -1.76
C PHE A 23 -11.26 -50.10 -0.96
N SER A 24 -12.38 -50.52 -0.35
CA SER A 24 -13.18 -49.63 0.51
C SER A 24 -12.38 -49.13 1.73
N MET A 25 -11.63 -50.01 2.39
CA MET A 25 -10.73 -49.57 3.49
C MET A 25 -9.61 -48.64 3.00
N ALA A 26 -8.98 -48.97 1.88
CA ALA A 26 -7.93 -48.16 1.29
C ALA A 26 -8.47 -46.75 0.94
N LEU A 27 -9.67 -46.67 0.33
CA LEU A 27 -10.30 -45.40 0.01
C LEU A 27 -10.63 -44.58 1.27
N GLY A 28 -11.16 -45.23 2.32
CA GLY A 28 -11.44 -44.56 3.61
C GLY A 28 -10.18 -44.00 4.28
N VAL A 29 -9.08 -44.79 4.30
CA VAL A 29 -7.80 -44.33 4.84
C VAL A 29 -7.22 -43.19 4.01
N THR A 30 -7.26 -43.32 2.68
CA THR A 30 -6.76 -42.26 1.79
C THR A 30 -7.54 -40.97 1.98
N LEU A 31 -8.86 -41.03 2.09
CA LEU A 31 -9.69 -39.85 2.36
C LEU A 31 -9.35 -39.20 3.69
N MET A 32 -9.19 -40.00 4.75
CA MET A 32 -8.81 -39.51 6.06
C MET A 32 -7.46 -38.81 6.04
N VAL A 33 -6.46 -39.42 5.42
CA VAL A 33 -5.12 -38.81 5.27
C VAL A 33 -5.17 -37.52 4.46
N ALA A 34 -5.94 -37.51 3.35
CA ALA A 34 -6.13 -36.31 2.53
C ALA A 34 -6.77 -35.17 3.34
N VAL A 35 -7.81 -35.44 4.12
CA VAL A 35 -8.46 -34.42 4.97
C VAL A 35 -7.51 -33.88 6.04
N ILE A 36 -6.73 -34.76 6.70
CA ILE A 36 -5.75 -34.33 7.71
C ILE A 36 -4.63 -33.50 7.06
N ALA A 37 -4.16 -33.91 5.87
CA ALA A 37 -3.13 -33.17 5.15
C ALA A 37 -3.63 -31.77 4.72
N ILE A 38 -4.85 -31.69 4.16
CA ILE A 38 -5.48 -30.41 3.80
C ILE A 38 -5.67 -29.54 5.04
N HIS A 39 -6.19 -30.11 6.13
CA HIS A 39 -6.37 -29.38 7.39
C HIS A 39 -5.03 -28.83 7.91
N GLY A 40 -3.96 -29.62 7.84
CA GLY A 40 -2.62 -29.17 8.21
C GLY A 40 -2.13 -27.98 7.41
N VAL A 41 -2.23 -28.06 6.07
CA VAL A 41 -1.84 -26.98 5.16
C VAL A 41 -2.68 -25.72 5.38
N VAL A 42 -4.00 -25.86 5.51
CA VAL A 42 -4.91 -24.75 5.76
C VAL A 42 -4.59 -24.09 7.10
N ASN A 43 -4.43 -24.87 8.17
CA ASN A 43 -4.12 -24.33 9.50
C ASN A 43 -2.75 -23.61 9.52
N GLU A 44 -1.76 -24.13 8.81
CA GLU A 44 -0.45 -23.46 8.67
C GLU A 44 -0.57 -22.16 7.87
N SER A 45 -1.37 -22.16 6.79
CA SER A 45 -1.63 -20.96 5.99
C SER A 45 -2.32 -19.87 6.80
N PHE A 46 -3.26 -20.21 7.67
CA PHE A 46 -3.89 -19.22 8.55
C PHE A 46 -2.98 -18.71 9.66
N LYS A 47 -1.99 -19.47 10.08
CA LYS A 47 -0.96 -19.00 11.03
C LYS A 47 -0.03 -17.96 10.40
N VAL A 48 0.16 -17.97 9.09
CA VAL A 48 0.98 -16.99 8.39
C VAL A 48 0.50 -15.56 8.66
N GLY A 49 -0.81 -15.33 8.79
CA GLY A 49 -1.36 -14.02 9.16
C GLY A 49 -0.89 -13.49 10.51
N GLN A 50 -0.54 -14.37 11.47
CA GLN A 50 0.02 -13.98 12.78
C GLN A 50 1.50 -13.55 12.69
N TYR A 51 2.14 -13.78 11.55
CA TYR A 51 3.57 -13.55 11.36
C TYR A 51 3.90 -12.30 10.54
N LEU A 52 2.89 -11.57 10.09
CA LEU A 52 3.05 -10.43 9.18
C LEU A 52 3.46 -9.13 9.87
N GLY A 53 3.42 -9.08 11.21
CA GLY A 53 3.94 -7.96 11.98
C GLY A 53 2.93 -6.86 12.31
N TYR A 54 1.71 -6.92 11.80
CA TYR A 54 0.60 -6.06 12.14
C TYR A 54 -0.56 -6.83 12.81
N ASN A 55 -1.39 -6.13 13.55
CA ASN A 55 -2.46 -6.74 14.36
C ASN A 55 -3.85 -6.43 13.80
N ILE A 56 -4.01 -5.31 13.11
CA ILE A 56 -5.28 -4.80 12.61
C ILE A 56 -5.11 -4.43 11.15
N LEU A 57 -6.13 -4.75 10.36
CA LEU A 57 -6.29 -4.32 8.98
C LEU A 57 -7.53 -3.44 8.89
N VAL A 58 -7.34 -2.21 8.43
CA VAL A 58 -8.40 -1.23 8.20
C VAL A 58 -8.58 -1.05 6.70
N GLY A 59 -9.82 -0.98 6.25
CA GLY A 59 -10.16 -0.78 4.84
C GLY A 59 -11.64 -0.43 4.66
N PRO A 60 -12.13 -0.36 3.42
CA PRO A 60 -13.50 0.00 3.12
C PRO A 60 -14.51 -0.98 3.75
N LYS A 61 -15.72 -0.49 3.97
CA LYS A 61 -16.82 -1.33 4.48
C LYS A 61 -17.22 -2.33 3.41
N GLY A 62 -17.25 -3.63 3.78
CA GLY A 62 -17.56 -4.70 2.84
C GLY A 62 -17.24 -6.08 3.42
N GLY A 63 -16.85 -6.99 2.55
CA GLY A 63 -16.49 -8.35 2.94
C GLY A 63 -15.15 -8.42 3.64
N LYS A 64 -15.12 -8.80 4.93
CA LYS A 64 -13.87 -9.01 5.68
C LYS A 64 -12.92 -9.99 4.97
N LEU A 65 -13.47 -11.04 4.37
CA LEU A 65 -12.68 -12.02 3.63
C LEU A 65 -12.01 -11.39 2.41
N GLN A 66 -12.75 -10.61 1.64
CA GLN A 66 -12.22 -9.96 0.43
C GLN A 66 -11.13 -8.93 0.78
N LEU A 67 -11.34 -8.10 1.81
CA LEU A 67 -10.32 -7.20 2.31
C LEU A 67 -9.04 -7.94 2.71
N THR A 68 -9.17 -9.10 3.37
CA THR A 68 -8.01 -9.93 3.74
C THR A 68 -7.35 -10.55 2.50
N LEU A 69 -8.12 -11.08 1.56
CA LEU A 69 -7.57 -11.70 0.35
C LEU A 69 -6.79 -10.69 -0.50
N ASN A 70 -7.32 -9.48 -0.67
CA ASN A 70 -6.64 -8.49 -1.48
C ASN A 70 -5.45 -7.82 -0.77
N SER A 71 -5.60 -7.43 0.51
CA SER A 71 -4.60 -6.60 1.20
C SER A 71 -3.53 -7.40 1.92
N VAL A 72 -3.78 -8.68 2.25
CA VAL A 72 -2.82 -9.55 2.93
C VAL A 72 -2.20 -10.57 1.98
N TYR A 73 -3.03 -11.18 1.13
CA TYR A 73 -2.58 -12.24 0.23
C TYR A 73 -2.36 -11.78 -1.20
N TYR A 74 -2.78 -10.56 -1.54
CA TYR A 74 -2.65 -9.97 -2.88
C TYR A 74 -3.34 -10.78 -3.99
N LEU A 75 -4.46 -11.45 -3.66
CA LEU A 75 -5.12 -12.43 -4.55
C LEU A 75 -6.34 -11.90 -5.27
N ASP A 76 -6.98 -10.85 -4.77
CA ASP A 76 -8.26 -10.34 -5.30
C ASP A 76 -8.16 -8.84 -5.60
N GLU A 77 -9.13 -8.32 -6.34
CA GLU A 77 -9.22 -6.88 -6.62
C GLU A 77 -9.82 -6.14 -5.44
N PRO A 78 -9.35 -4.91 -5.14
CA PRO A 78 -9.97 -4.09 -4.12
C PRO A 78 -11.39 -3.72 -4.53
N ILE A 79 -12.32 -3.71 -3.56
CA ILE A 79 -13.72 -3.33 -3.81
C ILE A 79 -13.84 -1.82 -3.95
N GLU A 80 -13.10 -1.10 -3.10
CA GLU A 80 -13.18 0.34 -2.93
C GLU A 80 -11.93 0.83 -2.22
N ASN A 81 -11.67 2.13 -2.28
CA ASN A 81 -10.62 2.79 -1.51
C ASN A 81 -11.24 3.62 -0.38
N ILE A 82 -10.44 3.98 0.59
CA ILE A 82 -10.79 4.93 1.66
C ILE A 82 -9.94 6.20 1.50
N PRO A 83 -10.48 7.38 1.85
CA PRO A 83 -9.72 8.61 1.81
C PRO A 83 -8.43 8.52 2.62
N TYR A 84 -7.36 9.09 2.12
CA TYR A 84 -6.05 9.11 2.79
C TYR A 84 -6.10 9.74 4.18
N GLU A 85 -7.01 10.68 4.40
CA GLU A 85 -7.23 11.30 5.70
C GLU A 85 -7.57 10.28 6.80
N TYR A 86 -8.26 9.17 6.47
CA TYR A 86 -8.49 8.09 7.44
C TYR A 86 -7.20 7.41 7.90
N TYR A 87 -6.23 7.25 7.00
CA TYR A 87 -4.91 6.76 7.37
C TYR A 87 -4.20 7.71 8.33
N LEU A 88 -4.34 9.01 8.12
CA LEU A 88 -3.73 10.04 8.97
C LEU A 88 -4.30 10.04 10.40
N GLU A 89 -5.53 9.56 10.62
CA GLU A 89 -6.10 9.43 11.96
C GLU A 89 -5.38 8.40 12.85
N PHE A 90 -4.52 7.56 12.27
CA PHE A 90 -3.66 6.61 13.00
C PHE A 90 -2.25 7.15 13.27
N LYS A 91 -1.95 8.39 12.86
CA LYS A 91 -0.64 9.01 13.01
C LYS A 91 -0.61 10.06 14.10
N ARG A 92 0.56 10.26 14.68
CA ARG A 92 0.82 11.36 15.61
C ARG A 92 1.05 12.66 14.86
N GLN A 93 0.90 13.82 15.54
CA GLN A 93 1.08 15.13 14.93
C GLN A 93 2.36 15.26 14.13
N ALA A 94 3.50 14.89 14.68
CA ALA A 94 4.80 15.01 13.99
C ALA A 94 4.90 14.19 12.68
N GLU A 95 4.19 13.07 12.60
CA GLU A 95 4.12 12.24 11.39
C GLU A 95 3.13 12.85 10.39
N ARG A 96 2.01 13.38 10.86
CA ARG A 96 0.99 14.04 10.04
C ARG A 96 1.52 15.28 9.34
N GLU A 97 2.27 16.13 10.05
CA GLU A 97 2.87 17.35 9.49
C GLU A 97 3.68 17.03 8.22
N GLY A 98 4.41 15.91 8.22
CA GLY A 98 5.14 15.45 7.05
C GLY A 98 4.25 15.10 5.86
N ASP A 99 3.12 14.45 6.13
CA ASP A 99 2.17 13.99 5.09
C ASP A 99 1.34 15.16 4.53
N TYR A 100 0.98 16.14 5.35
CA TYR A 100 0.25 17.32 4.90
C TYR A 100 1.11 18.36 4.15
N ARG A 101 2.42 18.17 4.08
CA ARG A 101 3.32 19.11 3.37
C ARG A 101 2.87 19.46 1.96
N HIS A 102 2.20 18.54 1.28
CA HIS A 102 1.68 18.70 -0.09
C HIS A 102 0.16 18.81 -0.13
N SER A 103 -0.50 19.17 0.98
CA SER A 103 -1.95 19.38 0.97
C SER A 103 -2.31 20.68 0.26
N LEU A 104 -3.51 20.73 -0.34
CA LEU A 104 -4.06 21.95 -0.91
C LEU A 104 -4.24 23.03 0.16
N ARG A 105 -4.60 22.63 1.37
CA ARG A 105 -4.73 23.55 2.52
C ARG A 105 -3.41 24.19 2.90
N GLN A 106 -2.33 23.40 2.96
CA GLN A 106 -1.00 23.92 3.24
C GLN A 106 -0.55 24.89 2.14
N HIS A 107 -0.78 24.52 0.86
CA HIS A 107 -0.45 25.39 -0.26
C HIS A 107 -1.24 26.71 -0.24
N ALA A 108 -2.53 26.65 0.05
CA ALA A 108 -3.37 27.86 0.20
C ALA A 108 -2.90 28.74 1.37
N HIS A 109 -2.50 28.14 2.48
CA HIS A 109 -1.93 28.85 3.63
C HIS A 109 -0.62 29.56 3.25
N ASP A 110 0.30 28.86 2.58
CA ASP A 110 1.59 29.41 2.17
C ASP A 110 1.42 30.57 1.18
N LEU A 111 0.51 30.43 0.21
CA LEU A 111 0.15 31.49 -0.73
C LEU A 111 -0.46 32.71 -0.01
N HIS A 112 -1.34 32.48 0.95
CA HIS A 112 -1.90 33.56 1.76
C HIS A 112 -0.81 34.34 2.52
N TRP A 113 0.14 33.62 3.12
CA TRP A 113 1.30 34.23 3.78
C TRP A 113 2.17 35.04 2.85
N GLU A 114 2.46 34.53 1.65
CA GLU A 114 3.24 35.26 0.64
C GLU A 114 2.55 36.54 0.20
N LEU A 115 1.26 36.47 -0.09
CA LEU A 115 0.45 37.64 -0.45
C LEU A 115 0.40 38.68 0.68
N THR A 116 0.22 38.25 1.90
CA THR A 116 0.21 39.11 3.08
C THR A 116 1.56 39.81 3.27
N ARG A 117 2.66 39.09 3.13
CA ARG A 117 4.02 39.61 3.21
C ARG A 117 4.30 40.63 2.11
N ALA A 118 3.91 40.33 0.86
CA ALA A 118 4.05 41.24 -0.26
C ALA A 118 3.23 42.52 -0.08
N ALA A 119 2.01 42.42 0.41
CA ALA A 119 1.17 43.57 0.74
C ALA A 119 1.79 44.44 1.85
N GLN A 120 2.35 43.83 2.88
CA GLN A 120 3.05 44.57 3.96
C GLN A 120 4.32 45.27 3.45
N GLN A 121 5.07 44.66 2.56
CA GLN A 121 6.28 45.26 1.96
C GLN A 121 5.93 46.43 1.04
N ASN A 122 4.84 46.35 0.27
CA ASN A 122 4.41 47.40 -0.67
C ASN A 122 3.69 48.57 0.01
N MET A 123 3.14 48.40 1.23
CA MET A 123 2.44 49.45 1.97
C MET A 123 3.36 50.42 2.70
N GLY A 124 4.64 50.43 2.52
CA GLY A 124 5.61 51.36 3.08
C GLY A 124 5.46 51.64 4.59
N VAL A 125 6.50 52.15 5.22
CA VAL A 125 6.59 52.41 6.68
C VAL A 125 5.53 53.40 7.22
N GLY A 126 4.76 54.07 6.36
CA GLY A 126 3.74 55.05 6.72
C GLY A 126 2.33 54.47 7.02
N ALA A 127 2.04 53.24 6.56
CA ALA A 127 0.69 52.66 6.72
C ALA A 127 0.48 51.94 8.08
N GLY A 128 1.47 51.85 8.89
CA GLY A 128 1.47 51.08 10.15
C GLY A 128 0.76 51.68 11.32
N SER A 129 0.35 52.97 11.30
CA SER A 129 -0.21 53.69 12.44
C SER A 129 -1.68 54.13 12.29
N GLY A 130 -2.27 53.84 11.12
CA GLY A 130 -3.69 54.17 10.87
C GLY A 130 -4.66 53.02 11.20
N THR A 131 -5.95 53.37 11.34
CA THR A 131 -7.05 52.39 11.57
C THR A 131 -7.07 51.26 10.51
N ALA A 132 -6.74 51.57 9.26
CA ALA A 132 -6.65 50.58 8.19
C ALA A 132 -5.54 49.53 8.43
N GLY A 133 -4.36 49.96 8.88
CA GLY A 133 -3.27 49.03 9.22
C GLY A 133 -3.59 48.17 10.46
N MET A 134 -4.35 48.71 11.40
CA MET A 134 -4.80 47.95 12.57
C MET A 134 -5.85 46.90 12.19
N VAL A 135 -6.81 47.24 11.32
CA VAL A 135 -7.84 46.31 10.83
C VAL A 135 -7.20 45.18 10.00
N THR A 136 -6.24 45.53 9.15
CA THR A 136 -5.50 44.52 8.38
C THR A 136 -4.73 43.54 9.27
N ARG A 137 -4.04 44.07 10.31
CA ARG A 137 -3.31 43.22 11.27
C ARG A 137 -4.25 42.33 12.11
N LEU A 138 -5.41 42.86 12.54
CA LEU A 138 -6.39 42.07 13.26
C LEU A 138 -7.02 40.99 12.37
N ALA A 139 -7.40 41.34 11.13
CA ALA A 139 -7.94 40.38 10.19
C ALA A 139 -6.94 39.28 9.86
N THR A 140 -5.66 39.64 9.59
CA THR A 140 -4.59 38.66 9.36
C THR A 140 -4.41 37.74 10.58
N ARG A 141 -4.42 38.32 11.79
CA ARG A 141 -4.21 37.52 13.00
C ARG A 141 -5.38 36.58 13.31
N VAL A 142 -6.63 37.01 13.04
CA VAL A 142 -7.82 36.13 13.19
C VAL A 142 -7.80 35.01 12.16
N ILE A 143 -7.46 35.32 10.92
CA ILE A 143 -7.35 34.30 9.85
C ILE A 143 -6.21 33.32 10.15
N GLU A 144 -5.07 33.80 10.62
CA GLU A 144 -3.94 32.95 11.04
C GLU A 144 -4.33 32.02 12.17
N GLN A 145 -4.95 32.56 13.23
CA GLN A 145 -5.33 31.78 14.40
C GLN A 145 -6.40 30.74 14.05
N ASP A 146 -7.40 31.11 13.26
CA ASP A 146 -8.47 30.22 12.83
C ASP A 146 -7.93 29.12 11.88
N SER A 147 -7.01 29.49 10.96
CA SER A 147 -6.38 28.51 10.08
C SER A 147 -5.42 27.57 10.80
N GLU A 148 -4.67 28.07 11.79
CA GLU A 148 -3.75 27.27 12.60
C GLU A 148 -4.48 26.24 13.48
N GLU A 149 -5.58 26.62 14.11
CA GLU A 149 -6.38 25.72 14.96
C GLU A 149 -7.15 24.68 14.13
N SER A 150 -7.50 25.02 12.89
CA SER A 150 -8.25 24.12 12.00
C SER A 150 -7.37 23.18 11.16
N MET A 151 -6.05 23.36 11.16
CA MET A 151 -5.13 22.53 10.37
C MET A 151 -5.05 21.10 10.92
N PRO A 152 -5.45 20.08 10.13
CA PRO A 152 -5.46 18.69 10.59
C PRO A 152 -4.07 18.16 10.99
N GLU A 153 -3.00 18.66 10.40
CA GLU A 153 -1.62 18.29 10.70
C GLU A 153 -1.15 18.71 12.08
N ARG A 154 -1.81 19.70 12.68
CA ARG A 154 -1.41 20.28 13.99
C ARG A 154 -2.05 19.60 15.19
N ARG A 155 -2.64 18.44 15.00
CA ARG A 155 -3.20 17.61 16.05
C ARG A 155 -2.77 16.15 15.87
N ASP A 156 -2.79 15.41 16.95
CA ASP A 156 -2.72 13.95 16.84
C ASP A 156 -3.96 13.43 16.11
N GLY A 157 -3.76 12.39 15.28
CA GLY A 157 -4.87 11.62 14.76
C GLY A 157 -5.67 10.99 15.91
N GLN A 158 -6.95 10.76 15.69
CA GLN A 158 -7.87 10.24 16.71
C GLN A 158 -7.32 8.98 17.41
N PHE A 159 -6.60 8.14 16.67
CA PHE A 159 -6.04 6.88 17.14
C PHE A 159 -4.50 6.89 17.23
N GLY A 160 -3.85 8.03 16.93
CA GLY A 160 -2.39 8.14 16.83
C GLY A 160 -1.65 7.77 18.12
N GLN A 161 -2.25 8.05 19.29
CA GLN A 161 -1.68 7.68 20.58
C GLN A 161 -1.71 6.16 20.86
N PHE A 162 -2.59 5.42 20.20
CA PHE A 162 -2.76 3.97 20.37
C PHE A 162 -2.05 3.16 19.29
N THR A 163 -1.60 3.81 18.22
CA THR A 163 -0.97 3.19 17.07
C THR A 163 0.54 3.37 17.16
N HIS A 164 1.27 2.27 17.07
CA HIS A 164 2.73 2.30 17.04
C HIS A 164 3.26 2.42 15.61
N LEU A 165 2.57 1.83 14.66
CA LEU A 165 2.93 1.84 13.26
C LEU A 165 1.66 1.76 12.40
N ALA A 166 1.53 2.63 11.43
CA ALA A 166 0.48 2.62 10.41
C ALA A 166 1.11 2.60 9.02
N ILE A 167 0.80 1.60 8.23
CA ILE A 167 1.32 1.41 6.86
C ILE A 167 0.16 1.45 5.88
N PRO A 168 0.12 2.41 4.95
CA PRO A 168 -0.89 2.47 3.91
C PRO A 168 -0.57 1.49 2.79
N LEU A 169 -1.60 0.92 2.19
CA LEU A 169 -1.51 0.07 1.00
C LEU A 169 -2.39 0.63 -0.10
N LEU A 170 -1.83 0.73 -1.30
CA LEU A 170 -2.53 1.03 -2.54
C LEU A 170 -2.44 -0.19 -3.44
N LEU A 171 -3.58 -0.66 -3.91
CA LEU A 171 -3.70 -1.86 -4.72
C LEU A 171 -4.55 -1.54 -5.95
N GLY A 172 -4.13 -1.94 -7.11
CA GLY A 172 -4.86 -1.71 -8.35
C GLY A 172 -4.14 -2.33 -9.52
N ASP A 173 -2.83 -2.26 -9.49
CA ASP A 173 -1.97 -2.60 -10.61
C ASP A 173 -1.31 -3.96 -10.50
N TYR A 174 -0.79 -4.40 -11.65
CA TYR A 174 -0.06 -5.65 -11.79
C TYR A 174 1.25 -5.43 -12.55
N TYR A 175 2.23 -6.23 -12.19
CA TYR A 175 3.40 -6.49 -13.01
C TYR A 175 3.39 -7.96 -13.42
N LYS A 176 3.11 -8.24 -14.70
CA LYS A 176 2.80 -9.59 -15.20
C LYS A 176 1.61 -10.18 -14.42
N SER A 177 1.82 -11.26 -13.66
CA SER A 177 0.81 -11.90 -12.80
C SER A 177 0.93 -11.53 -11.33
N PHE A 178 1.80 -10.60 -10.99
CA PHE A 178 2.05 -10.20 -9.60
C PHE A 178 1.41 -8.86 -9.31
N ARG A 179 0.82 -8.76 -8.11
CA ARG A 179 0.24 -7.50 -7.64
C ARG A 179 1.32 -6.47 -7.39
N VAL A 180 1.08 -5.24 -7.86
CA VAL A 180 1.84 -4.06 -7.47
C VAL A 180 1.16 -3.43 -6.25
N VAL A 181 1.96 -3.09 -5.25
CA VAL A 181 1.52 -2.55 -3.96
C VAL A 181 2.23 -1.23 -3.73
N GLY A 182 1.49 -0.12 -3.81
CA GLY A 182 1.99 1.18 -3.40
C GLY A 182 2.01 1.27 -1.87
N THR A 183 3.14 1.66 -1.27
CA THR A 183 3.28 1.76 0.18
C THR A 183 4.44 2.67 0.58
N THR A 184 4.64 2.87 1.87
CA THR A 184 5.75 3.67 2.41
C THR A 184 6.99 2.81 2.71
N PRO A 185 8.20 3.43 2.79
CA PRO A 185 9.43 2.72 3.16
C PRO A 185 9.35 1.99 4.51
N ASP A 186 8.46 2.41 5.40
CA ASP A 186 8.25 1.82 6.72
C ASP A 186 7.75 0.38 6.66
N MET A 187 7.16 -0.03 5.53
CA MET A 187 6.77 -1.42 5.28
C MET A 187 7.93 -2.40 5.49
N PHE A 188 9.15 -2.01 5.13
CA PHE A 188 10.35 -2.85 5.28
C PHE A 188 11.36 -2.26 6.27
N GLY A 189 11.25 -0.98 6.60
CA GLY A 189 12.15 -0.30 7.53
C GLY A 189 11.74 -0.42 8.98
N ALA A 190 10.45 -0.23 9.27
CA ALA A 190 9.91 -0.21 10.63
C ALA A 190 9.13 -1.47 11.00
N MET A 191 8.39 -2.05 10.04
CA MET A 191 7.62 -3.26 10.28
C MET A 191 8.54 -4.47 10.44
N LYS A 192 8.21 -5.31 11.40
CA LYS A 192 8.87 -6.59 11.65
C LYS A 192 7.88 -7.71 11.44
N PHE A 193 8.35 -8.89 11.06
CA PHE A 193 7.53 -10.07 10.82
C PHE A 193 8.00 -11.27 11.66
N GLY A 194 7.37 -12.42 11.49
CA GLY A 194 7.69 -13.64 12.21
C GLY A 194 6.87 -13.85 13.50
N PRO A 195 6.98 -15.03 14.13
CA PRO A 195 6.10 -15.45 15.24
C PRO A 195 6.09 -14.50 16.43
N SER A 196 7.23 -13.84 16.71
CA SER A 196 7.38 -12.85 17.77
C SER A 196 7.41 -11.42 17.25
N ALA A 197 7.14 -11.21 15.95
CA ALA A 197 7.27 -9.93 15.27
C ALA A 197 8.62 -9.23 15.56
N ASP A 198 9.69 -10.01 15.52
CA ASP A 198 11.07 -9.60 15.84
C ASP A 198 12.02 -9.63 14.63
N ARG A 199 11.63 -10.32 13.55
CA ARG A 199 12.44 -10.42 12.33
C ARG A 199 12.31 -9.16 11.50
N GLN A 200 13.45 -8.62 11.08
CA GLN A 200 13.50 -7.52 10.12
C GLN A 200 13.45 -8.06 8.69
N TYR A 201 12.90 -7.27 7.78
CA TYR A 201 13.02 -7.54 6.36
C TYR A 201 14.46 -7.32 5.90
N LEU A 202 15.04 -8.34 5.30
CA LEU A 202 16.39 -8.30 4.72
C LEU A 202 16.29 -8.29 3.20
N PHE A 203 17.34 -7.83 2.54
CA PHE A 203 17.43 -7.74 1.10
C PHE A 203 18.55 -8.67 0.60
N SER A 204 18.20 -9.59 -0.28
CA SER A 204 19.18 -10.45 -0.96
C SER A 204 20.06 -9.65 -1.93
N ALA A 205 19.52 -8.53 -2.44
CA ALA A 205 20.24 -7.58 -3.26
C ALA A 205 19.66 -6.18 -3.10
N GLY A 206 20.50 -5.16 -3.20
CA GLY A 206 20.09 -3.78 -3.15
C GLY A 206 19.67 -3.29 -1.77
N ARG A 207 18.64 -2.45 -1.71
CA ARG A 207 18.17 -1.74 -0.51
C ARG A 207 16.66 -1.54 -0.53
N ASN A 208 16.11 -1.04 0.58
CA ASN A 208 14.74 -0.52 0.61
C ASN A 208 14.60 0.71 -0.30
N PHE A 209 13.41 0.91 -0.85
CA PHE A 209 13.09 2.14 -1.58
C PHE A 209 13.00 3.34 -0.62
N LYS A 210 13.19 4.53 -1.17
CA LYS A 210 13.05 5.81 -0.47
C LYS A 210 11.81 6.52 -0.95
N THR A 211 11.26 7.41 -0.13
CA THR A 211 10.18 8.30 -0.55
C THR A 211 10.60 9.16 -1.73
N TYR A 212 11.83 9.65 -1.72
CA TYR A 212 12.46 10.38 -2.82
C TYR A 212 13.94 10.03 -2.91
N SER A 213 14.43 9.84 -4.12
CA SER A 213 15.86 9.68 -4.41
C SER A 213 16.28 10.61 -5.55
N ARG A 214 17.51 11.08 -5.52
CA ARG A 214 18.04 11.97 -6.56
C ARG A 214 18.17 11.28 -7.92
N GLU A 215 18.33 9.95 -7.93
CA GLU A 215 18.55 9.16 -9.13
C GLU A 215 17.24 8.73 -9.81
N ASN A 216 16.21 8.41 -9.01
CA ASN A 216 14.97 7.81 -9.51
C ASN A 216 13.72 8.62 -9.12
N GLY A 217 13.88 9.82 -8.55
CA GLY A 217 12.75 10.61 -8.05
C GLY A 217 11.91 9.82 -7.05
N PHE A 218 10.63 9.71 -7.34
CA PHE A 218 9.65 8.93 -6.56
C PHE A 218 9.47 7.48 -7.06
N PHE A 219 10.16 7.07 -8.14
CA PHE A 219 9.89 5.84 -8.87
C PHE A 219 10.88 4.71 -8.52
N GLU A 220 10.88 4.33 -7.24
CA GLU A 220 11.65 3.18 -6.76
C GLU A 220 10.75 2.01 -6.37
N ALA A 221 11.23 0.78 -6.62
CA ALA A 221 10.52 -0.45 -6.31
C ALA A 221 11.40 -1.45 -5.56
N VAL A 222 10.75 -2.26 -4.71
CA VAL A 222 11.30 -3.47 -4.10
C VAL A 222 10.48 -4.66 -4.55
N VAL A 223 11.12 -5.75 -4.92
CA VAL A 223 10.44 -6.96 -5.39
C VAL A 223 10.57 -8.10 -4.41
N GLY A 224 9.50 -8.85 -4.24
CA GLY A 224 9.49 -10.07 -3.43
C GLY A 224 10.37 -11.16 -4.02
N ALA A 225 10.90 -12.05 -3.18
CA ALA A 225 11.83 -13.11 -3.59
C ALA A 225 11.29 -14.05 -4.68
N VAL A 226 9.99 -14.36 -4.63
CA VAL A 226 9.33 -15.20 -5.64
C VAL A 226 9.20 -14.46 -6.97
N VAL A 227 8.82 -13.16 -6.90
CA VAL A 227 8.72 -12.31 -8.10
C VAL A 227 10.06 -12.23 -8.81
N ALA A 228 11.14 -11.85 -8.10
CA ALA A 228 12.47 -11.74 -8.67
C ALA A 228 12.92 -13.03 -9.35
N ARG A 229 12.70 -14.18 -8.69
CA ARG A 229 13.06 -15.48 -9.24
C ARG A 229 12.27 -15.87 -10.49
N GLN A 230 10.94 -15.62 -10.50
CA GLN A 230 10.09 -16.03 -11.63
C GLN A 230 10.19 -15.09 -12.82
N THR A 231 10.53 -13.84 -12.59
CA THR A 231 10.64 -12.84 -13.66
C THR A 231 12.07 -12.54 -14.07
N ASN A 232 13.07 -13.10 -13.35
CA ASN A 232 14.51 -12.84 -13.51
C ASN A 232 14.89 -11.36 -13.29
N LEU A 233 14.10 -10.60 -12.52
CA LEU A 233 14.38 -9.20 -12.20
C LEU A 233 15.64 -9.08 -11.34
N LYS A 234 16.42 -8.04 -11.62
CA LYS A 234 17.63 -7.65 -10.90
C LYS A 234 17.51 -6.20 -10.44
N VAL A 235 18.34 -5.82 -9.49
CA VAL A 235 18.50 -4.41 -9.09
C VAL A 235 18.98 -3.60 -10.29
N GLY A 236 18.32 -2.48 -10.57
CA GLY A 236 18.55 -1.63 -11.73
C GLY A 236 17.58 -1.86 -12.89
N ASP A 237 16.84 -2.98 -12.91
CA ASP A 237 15.82 -3.22 -13.93
C ASP A 237 14.64 -2.27 -13.73
N LYS A 238 13.96 -1.96 -14.83
CA LYS A 238 12.76 -1.13 -14.83
C LYS A 238 11.51 -1.97 -14.98
N ILE A 239 10.47 -1.63 -14.23
CA ILE A 239 9.16 -2.27 -14.26
C ILE A 239 8.10 -1.22 -14.56
N ASN A 240 7.19 -1.54 -15.48
CA ASN A 240 6.03 -0.73 -15.78
C ASN A 240 4.79 -1.43 -15.21
N PRO A 241 4.14 -0.86 -14.19
CA PRO A 241 2.85 -1.34 -13.71
C PRO A 241 1.80 -1.27 -14.83
N ARG A 242 0.80 -2.14 -14.74
CA ARG A 242 -0.32 -2.20 -15.66
C ARG A 242 -1.62 -2.23 -14.89
N HIS A 243 -2.57 -1.42 -15.28
CA HIS A 243 -3.89 -1.38 -14.68
C HIS A 243 -4.68 -2.66 -15.05
N GLY A 244 -5.20 -3.39 -14.06
CA GLY A 244 -5.93 -4.63 -14.27
C GLY A 244 -5.06 -5.84 -14.68
N ALA A 245 -5.66 -7.04 -14.62
CA ALA A 245 -4.91 -8.30 -14.78
C ALA A 245 -4.66 -8.70 -16.24
N VAL A 246 -5.54 -8.39 -17.21
CA VAL A 246 -5.50 -8.99 -18.56
C VAL A 246 -5.39 -7.97 -19.69
N ASP A 247 -6.20 -6.90 -19.72
CA ASP A 247 -6.31 -5.96 -20.85
C ASP A 247 -6.09 -4.50 -20.48
N GLY A 248 -5.43 -4.21 -19.36
CA GLY A 248 -5.25 -2.86 -18.84
C GLY A 248 -4.15 -2.07 -19.56
N HIS A 249 -4.25 -0.75 -19.50
CA HIS A 249 -3.23 0.16 -19.99
C HIS A 249 -1.94 0.01 -19.15
N THR A 250 -0.79 0.05 -19.83
CA THR A 250 0.51 0.07 -19.17
C THR A 250 0.89 1.52 -18.89
N HIS A 251 1.25 1.82 -17.66
CA HIS A 251 1.74 3.15 -17.31
C HIS A 251 3.10 3.42 -17.95
N ASN A 252 3.28 4.64 -18.44
CA ASN A 252 4.51 5.05 -19.12
C ASN A 252 5.65 5.31 -18.12
N GLN A 253 5.36 5.57 -16.84
CA GLN A 253 6.35 5.84 -15.80
C GLN A 253 6.92 4.52 -15.26
N PRO A 254 8.17 4.19 -15.54
CA PRO A 254 8.81 2.99 -15.02
C PRO A 254 9.32 3.18 -13.61
N PHE A 255 9.12 2.17 -12.76
CA PHE A 255 9.80 2.08 -11.46
C PHE A 255 11.12 1.33 -11.60
N THR A 256 12.17 1.86 -10.97
CA THR A 256 13.47 1.18 -10.91
C THR A 256 13.51 0.23 -9.71
N VAL A 257 13.84 -1.03 -9.96
CA VAL A 257 14.05 -2.02 -8.90
C VAL A 257 15.32 -1.68 -8.13
N VAL A 258 15.18 -1.24 -6.88
CA VAL A 258 16.31 -0.87 -6.00
C VAL A 258 16.62 -1.94 -4.96
N GLY A 259 15.72 -2.91 -4.78
CA GLY A 259 15.93 -4.00 -3.83
C GLY A 259 15.13 -5.26 -4.16
N ILE A 260 15.67 -6.38 -3.72
CA ILE A 260 15.05 -7.70 -3.79
C ILE A 260 15.02 -8.24 -2.36
N LEU A 261 13.83 -8.60 -1.87
CA LEU A 261 13.66 -9.16 -0.54
C LEU A 261 14.31 -10.55 -0.43
N ASP A 262 14.87 -10.84 0.73
CA ASP A 262 15.14 -12.22 1.11
C ASP A 262 13.82 -12.99 1.28
N PRO A 263 13.80 -14.31 1.04
CA PRO A 263 12.60 -15.11 1.24
C PRO A 263 12.07 -15.00 2.67
N THR A 264 10.85 -14.51 2.81
CA THR A 264 10.20 -14.32 4.12
C THR A 264 9.26 -15.45 4.50
N GLY A 265 8.80 -16.23 3.51
CA GLY A 265 7.72 -17.21 3.67
C GLY A 265 6.36 -16.56 3.89
N THR A 266 6.22 -15.28 3.59
CA THR A 266 4.97 -14.52 3.68
C THR A 266 4.43 -14.18 2.28
N PRO A 267 3.18 -13.71 2.15
CA PRO A 267 2.65 -13.24 0.87
C PRO A 267 3.50 -12.15 0.20
N ASN A 268 4.28 -11.39 0.98
CA ASN A 268 5.16 -10.35 0.47
C ASN A 268 6.21 -10.87 -0.53
N ASP A 269 6.57 -12.14 -0.44
CA ASP A 269 7.47 -12.77 -1.41
C ASP A 269 6.90 -12.78 -2.85
N ARG A 270 5.58 -12.60 -3.00
CA ARG A 270 4.84 -12.69 -4.26
C ARG A 270 4.26 -11.35 -4.75
N ALA A 271 4.73 -10.24 -4.22
CA ALA A 271 4.27 -8.91 -4.61
C ALA A 271 5.45 -8.03 -5.05
N VAL A 272 5.12 -6.98 -5.79
CA VAL A 272 6.01 -5.88 -6.17
C VAL A 272 5.60 -4.68 -5.34
N PHE A 273 6.52 -4.10 -4.60
CA PHE A 273 6.26 -2.94 -3.76
C PHE A 273 6.88 -1.70 -4.38
N VAL A 274 6.07 -0.68 -4.56
CA VAL A 274 6.49 0.60 -5.12
C VAL A 274 6.29 1.71 -4.11
N ASN A 275 7.08 2.76 -4.24
CA ASN A 275 6.89 3.96 -3.44
C ASN A 275 5.50 4.56 -3.70
N MET A 276 4.78 4.82 -2.63
CA MET A 276 3.42 5.36 -2.67
C MET A 276 3.33 6.70 -3.41
N GLU A 277 4.29 7.59 -3.24
CA GLU A 277 4.31 8.88 -3.95
C GLU A 277 4.39 8.67 -5.47
N GLY A 278 5.27 7.76 -5.91
CA GLY A 278 5.35 7.40 -7.33
C GLY A 278 4.09 6.70 -7.84
N PHE A 279 3.40 5.94 -6.99
CA PHE A 279 2.13 5.31 -7.34
C PHE A 279 1.03 6.34 -7.64
N TYR A 280 0.92 7.39 -6.83
CA TYR A 280 -0.05 8.48 -7.08
C TYR A 280 0.28 9.31 -8.33
N LEU A 281 1.54 9.34 -8.73
CA LEU A 281 2.00 10.09 -9.91
C LEU A 281 1.84 9.32 -11.23
N MET A 282 1.40 8.06 -11.17
CA MET A 282 0.96 7.36 -12.39
C MET A 282 -0.39 7.91 -12.82
N ALA A 283 -0.58 8.04 -14.13
CA ALA A 283 -1.86 8.46 -14.69
C ALA A 283 -3.01 7.59 -14.16
N ASP A 284 -4.18 8.16 -13.97
CA ASP A 284 -5.42 7.52 -13.52
C ASP A 284 -5.51 7.10 -12.04
N HIS A 285 -4.51 7.43 -11.21
CA HIS A 285 -4.53 7.12 -9.77
C HIS A 285 -4.89 8.31 -8.87
N ALA A 286 -5.06 9.49 -9.46
CA ALA A 286 -5.52 10.67 -8.74
C ALA A 286 -7.05 10.70 -8.73
N LYS A 287 -7.63 11.01 -7.56
CA LYS A 287 -9.06 11.31 -7.49
C LYS A 287 -9.33 12.61 -8.23
N PRO A 288 -10.31 12.66 -9.18
CA PRO A 288 -10.68 13.91 -9.83
C PRO A 288 -11.10 14.92 -8.75
N VAL A 289 -10.60 16.15 -8.84
CA VAL A 289 -11.11 17.25 -8.02
C VAL A 289 -12.51 17.53 -8.52
N GLU A 290 -13.53 17.43 -7.67
CA GLU A 290 -14.85 17.93 -7.98
C GLU A 290 -14.74 19.46 -8.17
N GLU A 291 -14.61 19.89 -9.40
CA GLU A 291 -14.74 21.31 -9.75
C GLU A 291 -16.16 21.75 -9.43
N THR A 292 -16.31 22.53 -8.39
CA THR A 292 -17.54 23.27 -8.11
C THR A 292 -17.71 24.33 -9.18
N GLY A 293 -18.34 23.94 -10.27
CA GLY A 293 -18.93 24.82 -11.29
C GLY A 293 -18.05 25.22 -12.46
N GLY A 294 -18.32 24.67 -13.63
CA GLY A 294 -17.91 25.18 -14.93
C GLY A 294 -17.40 24.08 -15.86
N GLU A 295 -18.27 23.59 -16.72
CA GLU A 295 -17.91 22.78 -17.88
C GLU A 295 -17.01 23.59 -18.82
N GLU A 296 -15.75 23.20 -18.93
CA GLU A 296 -14.97 23.38 -20.16
C GLU A 296 -13.99 22.22 -20.26
N HIS A 297 -14.32 21.23 -21.07
CA HIS A 297 -13.38 20.27 -21.61
C HIS A 297 -12.37 21.04 -22.48
N ILE A 298 -11.22 21.34 -21.91
CA ILE A 298 -10.04 21.69 -22.69
C ILE A 298 -9.30 20.38 -22.90
N GLU A 299 -9.39 19.82 -24.10
CA GLU A 299 -8.44 18.84 -24.61
C GLU A 299 -7.08 19.55 -24.70
N GLU A 300 -6.27 19.45 -23.67
CA GLU A 300 -4.87 19.86 -23.75
C GLU A 300 -4.14 18.84 -24.63
N GLU A 301 -3.83 19.27 -25.88
CA GLU A 301 -2.85 18.60 -26.72
C GLU A 301 -1.51 18.62 -25.97
N GLU A 302 -1.02 17.43 -25.57
CA GLU A 302 0.30 17.24 -24.97
C GLU A 302 1.38 17.69 -25.97
N GLU A 303 1.87 18.92 -25.85
CA GLU A 303 3.14 19.30 -26.45
C GLU A 303 4.25 18.54 -25.71
N GLU A 304 4.90 17.59 -26.40
CA GLU A 304 6.10 16.87 -25.95
C GLU A 304 7.23 17.89 -25.71
N SER A 305 7.37 18.38 -24.48
CA SER A 305 8.57 19.07 -24.05
C SER A 305 9.61 18.03 -23.62
N GLU A 306 10.82 18.11 -24.18
CA GLU A 306 12.01 17.32 -23.76
C GLU A 306 12.55 17.76 -22.36
N GLU A 307 11.69 18.14 -21.43
CA GLU A 307 12.09 18.44 -20.06
C GLU A 307 12.25 17.13 -19.27
N ASP A 308 13.28 17.07 -18.42
CA ASP A 308 13.56 15.93 -17.57
C ASP A 308 12.29 15.53 -16.80
N PRO A 309 11.70 14.34 -17.06
CA PRO A 309 10.40 13.97 -16.53
C PRO A 309 10.34 13.93 -14.99
N PHE A 310 11.47 14.09 -14.32
CA PHE A 310 11.57 14.06 -12.85
C PHE A 310 11.63 15.44 -12.20
N ASP A 311 11.95 16.52 -12.95
CA ASP A 311 12.15 17.85 -12.35
C ASP A 311 10.83 18.62 -12.09
N THR A 312 9.73 18.22 -12.71
CA THR A 312 8.45 18.95 -12.64
C THR A 312 7.35 18.22 -11.85
N VAL A 313 7.62 17.01 -11.35
CA VAL A 313 6.58 16.17 -10.73
C VAL A 313 6.32 16.59 -9.28
N THR A 314 5.20 17.25 -9.05
CA THR A 314 4.75 17.63 -7.70
C THR A 314 3.94 16.51 -7.06
N PRO A 315 4.25 16.11 -5.81
CA PRO A 315 3.47 15.09 -5.12
C PRO A 315 1.99 15.45 -5.01
N LEU A 316 1.13 14.46 -5.18
CA LEU A 316 -0.32 14.63 -5.17
C LEU A 316 -0.79 15.21 -3.82
N PRO A 317 -1.65 16.24 -3.80
CA PRO A 317 -2.23 16.78 -2.57
C PRO A 317 -2.99 15.70 -1.77
N VAL A 318 -2.95 15.83 -0.44
CA VAL A 318 -3.56 14.87 0.49
C VAL A 318 -5.03 14.63 0.21
N GLU A 319 -5.77 15.68 -0.16
CA GLU A 319 -7.21 15.65 -0.42
C GLU A 319 -7.58 14.82 -1.67
N GLN A 320 -6.63 14.58 -2.55
CA GLN A 320 -6.81 13.78 -3.76
C GLN A 320 -6.35 12.33 -3.59
N ARG A 321 -5.77 11.99 -2.43
CA ARG A 321 -5.22 10.67 -2.17
C ARG A 321 -6.26 9.73 -1.59
N GLU A 322 -6.16 8.48 -1.99
CA GLU A 322 -6.92 7.37 -1.43
C GLU A 322 -5.99 6.21 -1.08
N VAL A 323 -6.39 5.37 -0.14
CA VAL A 323 -5.68 4.13 0.19
C VAL A 323 -6.66 2.97 0.17
N THR A 324 -6.19 1.82 -0.28
CA THR A 324 -7.01 0.60 -0.30
C THR A 324 -7.17 0.01 1.10
N ALA A 325 -6.09 0.04 1.89
CA ALA A 325 -6.10 -0.47 3.25
C ALA A 325 -4.97 0.15 4.09
N VAL A 326 -5.09 0.03 5.41
CA VAL A 326 -4.06 0.42 6.37
C VAL A 326 -3.74 -0.75 7.29
N LEU A 327 -2.46 -1.10 7.37
CA LEU A 327 -1.93 -2.08 8.32
C LEU A 327 -1.53 -1.36 9.60
N LEU A 328 -2.04 -1.82 10.75
CA LEU A 328 -1.80 -1.18 12.05
C LEU A 328 -1.11 -2.13 13.03
N ARG A 329 -0.19 -1.56 13.81
CA ARG A 329 0.47 -2.22 14.93
C ARG A 329 0.43 -1.35 16.18
#